data_9510b2a9b33adf3a7410d805399ee480
#
_entry.id   9510b2a9b33adf3a7410d805399ee480
#
_cell.length_a   1.000
_cell.length_b   1.000
_cell.length_c   1.000
_cell.angle_alpha   90.00
_cell.angle_beta   90.00
_cell.angle_gamma   90.00
#
_symmetry.space_group_name_H-M   'P 1'
#
loop_
_entity.id
_entity.type
_entity.pdbx_description
1 polymer ?
#
loop_
_entity_poly.entity_id
_entity_poly.type
_entity_poly.pdbx_seq_one_letter_code
_entity_poly.pdbx_strand_id
1 'polypeptide(L)'
;MSIVTKFLGATALTLAFAAPIRAADLTADSVMATVNGIEITLGHMAAARDSLPAEYQSLPDDVLFNGILEQLIQQTALSEIGAAKMTKRDQMMLEVDRRAYLAGAVLGQTAKTAVTEEGVKTAYETKYAAAEPTREYNAAHIIVATEDEAKAVKADLDGGADFAETAKLKSTDGAAAGGGDLGWFSLQSMVKPFGDAVAAMKPGDVVGPVQTEYGWHIIKLIDSRLTEAPSIEDVRAELEGDLRASAVESRVNDVVAKANVQKQTDGIDPAILKDTTILGN
;
A
#
# COMPACT_ATOMS: atom_id res chain seq x y z
N MET A 1 80.33 -21.40 39.56
CA MET A 1 80.33 -21.16 38.10
C MET A 1 78.95 -21.52 37.58
N SER A 2 78.12 -20.53 37.28
CA SER A 2 76.74 -20.74 36.81
C SER A 2 76.58 -19.99 35.49
N ILE A 3 76.33 -20.74 34.47
CA ILE A 3 76.16 -20.24 33.09
C ILE A 3 74.67 -19.87 32.88
N VAL A 4 74.43 -18.60 32.68
CA VAL A 4 73.09 -18.06 32.38
C VAL A 4 73.00 -18.03 30.87
N THR A 5 72.14 -18.90 30.30
CA THR A 5 71.86 -18.93 28.89
C THR A 5 70.67 -17.98 28.60
N LYS A 6 70.95 -16.88 27.88
CA LYS A 6 69.92 -15.95 27.42
C LYS A 6 69.27 -16.51 26.16
N PHE A 7 67.99 -16.83 26.24
CA PHE A 7 67.14 -17.05 25.06
C PHE A 7 66.69 -15.71 24.43
N LEU A 8 67.22 -15.40 23.25
CA LEU A 8 66.62 -14.34 22.40
C LEU A 8 65.42 -14.95 21.66
N GLY A 9 64.23 -14.56 22.04
CA GLY A 9 63.03 -14.83 21.27
C GLY A 9 62.97 -13.88 20.05
N ALA A 10 63.19 -14.40 18.89
CA ALA A 10 62.91 -13.67 17.64
C ALA A 10 61.41 -13.72 17.34
N THR A 11 60.69 -12.60 17.53
CA THR A 11 59.32 -12.43 17.09
C THR A 11 59.33 -12.19 15.59
N ALA A 12 59.02 -13.23 14.82
CA ALA A 12 58.82 -13.09 13.37
C ALA A 12 57.53 -12.35 13.11
N LEU A 13 57.66 -11.08 12.71
CA LEU A 13 56.53 -10.29 12.19
C LEU A 13 56.21 -10.81 10.77
N THR A 14 55.23 -11.68 10.66
CA THR A 14 54.71 -12.09 9.36
C THR A 14 53.92 -10.95 8.73
N LEU A 15 54.55 -10.19 7.85
CA LEU A 15 53.87 -9.31 6.92
C LEU A 15 53.05 -10.21 5.95
N ALA A 16 51.77 -10.35 6.19
CA ALA A 16 50.84 -10.90 5.16
C ALA A 16 50.76 -9.89 4.01
N PHE A 17 51.44 -10.22 2.91
CA PHE A 17 51.22 -9.51 1.65
C PHE A 17 49.79 -9.83 1.20
N ALA A 18 48.85 -8.86 1.32
CA ALA A 18 47.55 -8.94 0.69
C ALA A 18 47.77 -8.92 -0.83
N ALA A 19 47.51 -10.03 -1.50
CA ALA A 19 47.47 -10.07 -2.97
C ALA A 19 46.33 -9.11 -3.45
N PRO A 20 46.51 -8.42 -4.58
CA PRO A 20 45.45 -7.54 -5.11
C PRO A 20 44.24 -8.43 -5.46
N ILE A 21 43.12 -8.19 -4.79
CA ILE A 21 41.85 -8.86 -5.05
C ILE A 21 41.36 -8.36 -6.42
N ARG A 22 41.14 -9.28 -7.36
CA ARG A 22 40.52 -8.96 -8.65
C ARG A 22 39.01 -8.87 -8.47
N ALA A 23 38.36 -7.90 -9.12
CA ALA A 23 36.90 -7.71 -9.06
C ALA A 23 36.08 -8.97 -9.45
N ALA A 24 36.67 -9.89 -10.22
CA ALA A 24 36.06 -11.16 -10.61
C ALA A 24 35.96 -12.20 -9.47
N ASP A 25 36.71 -12.01 -8.36
CA ASP A 25 36.77 -12.94 -7.24
C ASP A 25 36.01 -12.45 -5.99
N LEU A 26 35.29 -11.30 -6.09
CA LEU A 26 34.55 -10.72 -4.99
C LEU A 26 33.23 -11.48 -4.76
N THR A 27 32.97 -11.84 -3.51
CA THR A 27 31.73 -12.46 -3.03
C THR A 27 31.13 -11.65 -1.90
N ALA A 28 29.93 -12.01 -1.45
CA ALA A 28 29.32 -11.39 -0.29
C ALA A 28 30.19 -11.46 0.98
N ASP A 29 31.03 -12.49 1.07
CA ASP A 29 31.93 -12.73 2.23
C ASP A 29 33.28 -12.00 2.10
N SER A 30 33.55 -11.32 0.97
CA SER A 30 34.80 -10.56 0.79
C SER A 30 34.89 -9.44 1.81
N VAL A 31 35.96 -9.43 2.62
CA VAL A 31 36.18 -8.44 3.68
C VAL A 31 36.63 -7.12 3.08
N MET A 32 35.88 -6.05 3.36
CA MET A 32 36.16 -4.69 2.90
C MET A 32 36.86 -3.86 3.99
N ALA A 33 36.59 -4.12 5.27
CA ALA A 33 37.26 -3.50 6.40
C ALA A 33 37.20 -4.43 7.63
N THR A 34 38.07 -4.19 8.60
CA THR A 34 38.04 -4.84 9.92
C THR A 34 38.13 -3.76 11.00
N VAL A 35 37.20 -3.77 11.95
CA VAL A 35 37.15 -2.84 13.08
C VAL A 35 37.22 -3.65 14.37
N ASN A 36 38.27 -3.51 15.12
CA ASN A 36 38.53 -4.26 16.38
C ASN A 36 38.36 -5.80 16.23
N GLY A 37 38.67 -6.35 15.05
CA GLY A 37 38.53 -7.78 14.78
C GLY A 37 37.14 -8.17 14.20
N ILE A 38 36.20 -7.25 14.10
CA ILE A 38 34.88 -7.46 13.46
C ILE A 38 35.00 -7.14 11.97
N GLU A 39 34.69 -8.09 11.14
CA GLU A 39 34.76 -7.96 9.69
C GLU A 39 33.51 -7.27 9.10
N ILE A 40 33.76 -6.29 8.25
CA ILE A 40 32.76 -5.65 7.39
C ILE A 40 32.93 -6.22 6.00
N THR A 41 31.95 -6.97 5.54
CA THR A 41 32.02 -7.63 4.23
C THR A 41 31.27 -6.87 3.14
N LEU A 42 31.53 -7.20 1.88
CA LEU A 42 30.79 -6.68 0.75
C LEU A 42 29.28 -6.96 0.85
N GLY A 43 28.91 -8.10 1.42
CA GLY A 43 27.51 -8.44 1.73
C GLY A 43 26.85 -7.49 2.72
N HIS A 44 27.59 -7.07 3.77
CA HIS A 44 27.10 -6.04 4.70
C HIS A 44 26.87 -4.71 3.99
N MET A 45 27.77 -4.31 3.09
CA MET A 45 27.64 -3.08 2.31
C MET A 45 26.44 -3.15 1.35
N ALA A 46 26.24 -4.28 0.68
CA ALA A 46 25.10 -4.49 -0.21
C ALA A 46 23.76 -4.40 0.55
N ALA A 47 23.68 -5.06 1.71
CA ALA A 47 22.50 -5.00 2.57
C ALA A 47 22.21 -3.57 3.08
N ALA A 48 23.27 -2.84 3.45
CA ALA A 48 23.14 -1.44 3.85
C ALA A 48 22.63 -0.56 2.70
N ARG A 49 23.17 -0.75 1.47
CA ARG A 49 22.71 -0.05 0.26
C ARG A 49 21.21 -0.29 0.01
N ASP A 50 20.75 -1.52 0.11
CA ASP A 50 19.35 -1.88 -0.14
C ASP A 50 18.38 -1.25 0.87
N SER A 51 18.89 -0.83 2.03
CA SER A 51 18.12 -0.12 3.08
C SER A 51 18.05 1.38 2.87
N LEU A 52 18.85 1.95 1.96
CA LEU A 52 18.89 3.38 1.71
C LEU A 52 17.64 3.86 0.96
N PRO A 53 17.16 5.09 1.24
CA PRO A 53 16.19 5.76 0.38
C PRO A 53 16.67 5.86 -1.07
N ALA A 54 15.74 5.82 -2.03
CA ALA A 54 16.05 5.79 -3.46
C ALA A 54 16.95 6.96 -3.93
N GLU A 55 16.81 8.13 -3.30
CA GLU A 55 17.63 9.30 -3.58
C GLU A 55 19.13 9.07 -3.33
N TYR A 56 19.47 8.33 -2.28
CA TYR A 56 20.87 7.99 -1.98
C TYR A 56 21.40 6.87 -2.89
N GLN A 57 20.54 5.95 -3.31
CA GLN A 57 20.93 4.88 -4.23
C GLN A 57 21.31 5.39 -5.63
N SER A 58 20.94 6.63 -5.98
CA SER A 58 21.27 7.28 -7.25
C SER A 58 22.61 8.07 -7.23
N LEU A 59 23.33 8.07 -6.11
CA LEU A 59 24.64 8.71 -6.02
C LEU A 59 25.69 8.02 -6.90
N PRO A 60 26.76 8.72 -7.31
CA PRO A 60 27.88 8.10 -8.02
C PRO A 60 28.44 6.90 -7.24
N ASP A 61 28.83 5.83 -7.96
CA ASP A 61 29.21 4.55 -7.37
C ASP A 61 30.33 4.67 -6.32
N ASP A 62 31.33 5.50 -6.59
CA ASP A 62 32.46 5.74 -5.69
C ASP A 62 32.03 6.48 -4.41
N VAL A 63 31.12 7.43 -4.52
CA VAL A 63 30.54 8.16 -3.37
C VAL A 63 29.71 7.22 -2.50
N LEU A 64 28.85 6.44 -3.15
CA LEU A 64 27.99 5.49 -2.47
C LEU A 64 28.80 4.38 -1.77
N PHE A 65 29.77 3.81 -2.47
CA PHE A 65 30.63 2.75 -1.92
C PHE A 65 31.41 3.24 -0.69
N ASN A 66 32.12 4.37 -0.81
CA ASN A 66 32.89 4.92 0.29
C ASN A 66 32.00 5.39 1.44
N GLY A 67 30.87 6.02 1.15
CA GLY A 67 29.92 6.48 2.16
C GLY A 67 29.35 5.32 2.99
N ILE A 68 28.95 4.22 2.36
CA ILE A 68 28.46 3.01 3.06
C ILE A 68 29.56 2.37 3.90
N LEU A 69 30.77 2.23 3.35
CA LEU A 69 31.87 1.62 4.06
C LEU A 69 32.21 2.43 5.33
N GLU A 70 32.34 3.74 5.22
CA GLU A 70 32.62 4.63 6.33
C GLU A 70 31.52 4.60 7.40
N GLN A 71 30.25 4.60 6.97
CA GLN A 71 29.11 4.46 7.85
C GLN A 71 29.15 3.14 8.64
N LEU A 72 29.45 2.03 7.97
CA LEU A 72 29.53 0.72 8.62
C LEU A 72 30.71 0.63 9.59
N ILE A 73 31.86 1.24 9.26
CA ILE A 73 33.01 1.34 10.17
C ILE A 73 32.63 2.08 11.46
N GLN A 74 31.98 3.24 11.33
CA GLN A 74 31.53 4.04 12.48
C GLN A 74 30.49 3.30 13.31
N GLN A 75 29.50 2.67 12.66
CA GLN A 75 28.46 1.89 13.33
C GLN A 75 29.08 0.69 14.07
N THR A 76 30.04 -0.01 13.48
CA THR A 76 30.70 -1.15 14.10
C THR A 76 31.45 -0.72 15.36
N ALA A 77 32.27 0.33 15.29
CA ALA A 77 32.99 0.85 16.45
C ALA A 77 32.05 1.31 17.57
N LEU A 78 30.96 2.00 17.25
CA LEU A 78 29.98 2.45 18.25
C LEU A 78 29.15 1.30 18.82
N SER A 79 28.84 0.28 18.02
CA SER A 79 28.05 -0.88 18.46
C SER A 79 28.75 -1.69 19.55
N GLU A 80 30.06 -1.81 19.52
CA GLU A 80 30.81 -2.48 20.58
C GLU A 80 30.66 -1.76 21.93
N ILE A 81 30.74 -0.42 21.92
CA ILE A 81 30.52 0.39 23.12
C ILE A 81 29.07 0.23 23.61
N GLY A 82 28.12 0.23 22.71
CA GLY A 82 26.70 0.03 23.00
C GLY A 82 26.43 -1.35 23.59
N ALA A 83 26.98 -2.40 22.99
CA ALA A 83 26.79 -3.78 23.42
C ALA A 83 27.29 -3.99 24.89
N ALA A 84 28.41 -3.35 25.27
CA ALA A 84 28.93 -3.42 26.62
C ALA A 84 28.05 -2.71 27.67
N LYS A 85 27.13 -1.87 27.26
CA LYS A 85 26.25 -1.05 28.13
C LYS A 85 24.75 -1.32 27.93
N MET A 86 24.39 -2.40 27.22
CA MET A 86 23.00 -2.73 26.92
C MET A 86 22.13 -2.84 28.16
N THR A 87 21.06 -2.07 28.20
CA THR A 87 20.01 -2.18 29.19
C THR A 87 19.05 -3.32 28.86
N LYS A 88 18.19 -3.70 29.81
CA LYS A 88 17.10 -4.64 29.56
C LYS A 88 16.17 -4.13 28.44
N ARG A 89 15.93 -2.83 28.39
CA ARG A 89 15.16 -2.18 27.33
C ARG A 89 15.79 -2.41 25.96
N ASP A 90 17.09 -2.18 25.82
CA ASP A 90 17.79 -2.33 24.54
C ASP A 90 17.74 -3.79 24.06
N GLN A 91 17.89 -4.76 24.97
CA GLN A 91 17.76 -6.18 24.66
C GLN A 91 16.38 -6.54 24.13
N MET A 92 15.31 -6.06 24.80
CA MET A 92 13.94 -6.31 24.36
C MET A 92 13.64 -5.66 23.01
N MET A 93 14.11 -4.44 22.77
CA MET A 93 13.96 -3.76 21.50
C MET A 93 14.63 -4.52 20.36
N LEU A 94 15.89 -4.92 20.51
CA LEU A 94 16.62 -5.72 19.51
C LEU A 94 15.92 -7.05 19.22
N GLU A 95 15.34 -7.69 20.24
CA GLU A 95 14.59 -8.94 20.06
C GLU A 95 13.30 -8.71 19.26
N VAL A 96 12.56 -7.63 19.53
CA VAL A 96 11.36 -7.25 18.78
C VAL A 96 11.71 -6.91 17.34
N ASP A 97 12.75 -6.10 17.13
CA ASP A 97 13.21 -5.71 15.79
C ASP A 97 13.65 -6.91 14.96
N ARG A 98 14.41 -7.84 15.58
CA ARG A 98 14.80 -9.09 14.92
C ARG A 98 13.59 -9.93 14.51
N ARG A 99 12.58 -10.06 15.39
CA ARG A 99 11.35 -10.79 15.05
C ARG A 99 10.59 -10.10 13.91
N ALA A 100 10.47 -8.78 13.95
CA ALA A 100 9.81 -8.00 12.92
C ALA A 100 10.51 -8.15 11.56
N TYR A 101 11.85 -8.06 11.55
CA TYR A 101 12.65 -8.25 10.34
C TYR A 101 12.45 -9.65 9.73
N LEU A 102 12.57 -10.71 10.55
CA LEU A 102 12.42 -12.08 10.09
C LEU A 102 10.99 -12.37 9.58
N ALA A 103 9.97 -11.86 10.27
CA ALA A 103 8.59 -11.96 9.82
C ALA A 103 8.38 -11.21 8.50
N GLY A 104 8.88 -9.98 8.40
CA GLY A 104 8.83 -9.17 7.18
C GLY A 104 9.48 -9.86 5.98
N ALA A 105 10.62 -10.52 6.19
CA ALA A 105 11.31 -11.27 5.12
C ALA A 105 10.45 -12.44 4.59
N VAL A 106 9.77 -13.17 5.48
CA VAL A 106 8.84 -14.26 5.08
C VAL A 106 7.65 -13.70 4.32
N LEU A 107 7.05 -12.61 4.81
CA LEU A 107 5.87 -11.99 4.17
C LEU A 107 6.25 -11.34 2.83
N GLY A 108 7.40 -10.70 2.74
CA GLY A 108 7.91 -10.12 1.49
C GLY A 108 8.14 -11.19 0.42
N GLN A 109 8.73 -12.33 0.79
CA GLN A 109 8.88 -13.46 -0.13
C GLN A 109 7.52 -14.04 -0.54
N THR A 110 6.57 -14.15 0.39
CA THR A 110 5.20 -14.60 0.10
C THR A 110 4.53 -13.67 -0.91
N ALA A 111 4.56 -12.36 -0.67
CA ALA A 111 3.98 -11.37 -1.58
C ALA A 111 4.63 -11.40 -2.97
N LYS A 112 5.97 -11.56 -3.03
CA LYS A 112 6.72 -11.63 -4.30
C LYS A 112 6.31 -12.82 -5.15
N THR A 113 6.05 -13.97 -4.53
CA THR A 113 5.69 -15.22 -5.24
C THR A 113 4.19 -15.39 -5.46
N ALA A 114 3.35 -14.54 -4.88
CA ALA A 114 1.90 -14.62 -4.97
C ALA A 114 1.34 -14.23 -6.34
N VAL A 115 2.05 -13.38 -7.06
CA VAL A 115 1.61 -12.87 -8.36
C VAL A 115 2.11 -13.79 -9.47
N THR A 116 1.17 -14.43 -10.14
CA THR A 116 1.41 -15.23 -11.35
C THR A 116 0.44 -14.80 -12.44
N GLU A 117 0.79 -14.96 -13.71
CA GLU A 117 -0.11 -14.63 -14.81
C GLU A 117 -1.43 -15.41 -14.73
N GLU A 118 -1.38 -16.66 -14.33
CA GLU A 118 -2.57 -17.49 -14.13
C GLU A 118 -3.43 -16.97 -12.97
N GLY A 119 -2.79 -16.56 -11.86
CA GLY A 119 -3.47 -15.96 -10.71
C GLY A 119 -4.18 -14.66 -11.07
N VAL A 120 -3.51 -13.77 -11.82
CA VAL A 120 -4.10 -12.51 -12.30
C VAL A 120 -5.29 -12.79 -13.21
N LYS A 121 -5.17 -13.73 -14.15
CA LYS A 121 -6.26 -14.13 -15.03
C LYS A 121 -7.45 -14.69 -14.26
N THR A 122 -7.22 -15.59 -13.31
CA THR A 122 -8.27 -16.18 -12.48
C THR A 122 -8.97 -15.12 -11.62
N ALA A 123 -8.20 -14.19 -11.02
CA ALA A 123 -8.76 -13.09 -10.25
C ALA A 123 -9.62 -12.16 -11.12
N TYR A 124 -9.17 -11.86 -12.33
CA TYR A 124 -9.93 -11.09 -13.30
C TYR A 124 -11.23 -11.80 -13.70
N GLU A 125 -11.17 -13.07 -14.06
CA GLU A 125 -12.35 -13.85 -14.43
C GLU A 125 -13.37 -13.90 -13.29
N THR A 126 -12.91 -14.04 -12.05
CA THR A 126 -13.79 -14.08 -10.87
C THR A 126 -14.41 -12.73 -10.54
N LYS A 127 -13.65 -11.65 -10.66
CA LYS A 127 -14.06 -10.30 -10.19
C LYS A 127 -14.83 -9.51 -11.25
N TYR A 128 -14.44 -9.66 -12.52
CA TYR A 128 -14.93 -8.82 -13.61
C TYR A 128 -15.63 -9.60 -14.73
N ALA A 129 -15.02 -10.67 -15.24
CA ALA A 129 -15.58 -11.38 -16.39
C ALA A 129 -16.81 -12.21 -16.03
N ALA A 130 -16.91 -12.69 -14.78
CA ALA A 130 -18.09 -13.39 -14.27
C ALA A 130 -19.19 -12.45 -13.76
N ALA A 131 -18.90 -11.15 -13.59
CA ALA A 131 -19.89 -10.18 -13.18
C ALA A 131 -20.89 -9.90 -14.32
N GLU A 132 -22.19 -9.91 -14.01
CA GLU A 132 -23.19 -9.49 -14.99
C GLU A 132 -22.94 -8.02 -15.38
N PRO A 133 -23.02 -7.68 -16.68
CA PRO A 133 -22.90 -6.30 -17.11
C PRO A 133 -23.91 -5.42 -16.37
N THR A 134 -23.44 -4.40 -15.70
CA THR A 134 -24.31 -3.40 -15.07
C THR A 134 -24.73 -2.37 -16.10
N ARG A 135 -25.91 -1.77 -15.91
CA ARG A 135 -26.38 -0.71 -16.78
C ARG A 135 -26.04 0.64 -16.19
N GLU A 136 -25.43 1.49 -16.99
CA GLU A 136 -25.26 2.91 -16.71
C GLU A 136 -26.29 3.73 -17.47
N TYR A 137 -26.63 4.85 -16.88
CA TYR A 137 -27.62 5.79 -17.39
C TYR A 137 -26.98 7.18 -17.51
N ASN A 138 -27.32 7.87 -18.59
CA ASN A 138 -27.00 9.28 -18.75
C ASN A 138 -28.33 10.05 -18.72
N ALA A 139 -28.46 10.96 -17.75
CA ALA A 139 -29.69 11.69 -17.55
C ALA A 139 -29.41 13.16 -17.19
N ALA A 140 -30.42 13.98 -17.42
CA ALA A 140 -30.48 15.32 -16.88
C ALA A 140 -31.69 15.44 -15.94
N HIS A 141 -31.62 16.34 -14.96
CA HIS A 141 -32.72 16.59 -14.05
C HIS A 141 -32.98 18.08 -13.80
N ILE A 142 -34.16 18.38 -13.33
CA ILE A 142 -34.58 19.67 -12.79
C ILE A 142 -35.10 19.39 -11.39
N ILE A 143 -34.58 20.02 -10.37
CA ILE A 143 -35.06 19.88 -9.01
C ILE A 143 -35.65 21.20 -8.52
N VAL A 144 -36.85 21.12 -7.91
CA VAL A 144 -37.57 22.26 -7.32
C VAL A 144 -38.07 21.90 -5.94
N ALA A 145 -38.46 22.92 -5.16
CA ALA A 145 -38.81 22.73 -3.76
C ALA A 145 -40.20 22.08 -3.58
N THR A 146 -41.16 22.34 -4.45
CA THR A 146 -42.54 21.90 -4.28
C THR A 146 -43.07 21.07 -5.46
N GLU A 147 -44.04 20.22 -5.16
CA GLU A 147 -44.69 19.40 -6.18
C GLU A 147 -45.40 20.25 -7.27
N ASP A 148 -46.00 21.35 -6.87
CA ASP A 148 -46.71 22.24 -7.77
C ASP A 148 -45.75 22.94 -8.75
N GLU A 149 -44.56 23.33 -8.30
CA GLU A 149 -43.50 23.85 -9.15
C GLU A 149 -43.05 22.76 -10.15
N ALA A 150 -42.84 21.53 -9.68
CA ALA A 150 -42.44 20.42 -10.53
C ALA A 150 -43.50 20.10 -11.57
N LYS A 151 -44.79 20.10 -11.25
CA LYS A 151 -45.90 19.95 -12.21
C LYS A 151 -45.94 21.07 -13.24
N ALA A 152 -45.66 22.31 -12.82
CA ALA A 152 -45.57 23.45 -13.75
C ALA A 152 -44.40 23.28 -14.73
N VAL A 153 -43.18 22.90 -14.21
CA VAL A 153 -42.03 22.60 -15.04
C VAL A 153 -42.33 21.46 -16.03
N LYS A 154 -42.98 20.38 -15.56
CA LYS A 154 -43.35 19.26 -16.44
C LYS A 154 -44.31 19.70 -17.56
N ALA A 155 -45.29 20.54 -17.24
CA ALA A 155 -46.23 21.06 -18.24
C ALA A 155 -45.55 21.96 -19.28
N ASP A 156 -44.57 22.81 -18.85
CA ASP A 156 -43.77 23.61 -19.78
C ASP A 156 -42.96 22.73 -20.75
N LEU A 157 -42.33 21.66 -20.23
CA LEU A 157 -41.56 20.71 -21.02
C LEU A 157 -42.46 19.89 -21.98
N ASP A 158 -43.65 19.48 -21.54
CA ASP A 158 -44.65 18.80 -22.39
C ASP A 158 -45.19 19.75 -23.47
N GLY A 159 -45.19 21.06 -23.22
CA GLY A 159 -45.46 22.10 -24.17
C GLY A 159 -44.34 22.41 -25.15
N GLY A 160 -43.21 21.72 -25.05
CA GLY A 160 -42.08 21.86 -25.97
C GLY A 160 -40.98 22.81 -25.52
N ALA A 161 -40.96 23.24 -24.24
CA ALA A 161 -39.86 24.00 -23.71
C ALA A 161 -38.55 23.18 -23.74
N ASP A 162 -37.40 23.85 -23.96
CA ASP A 162 -36.11 23.19 -23.94
C ASP A 162 -35.72 22.78 -22.50
N PHE A 163 -35.31 21.53 -22.34
CA PHE A 163 -35.03 20.97 -21.03
C PHE A 163 -33.85 21.69 -20.36
N ALA A 164 -32.75 21.90 -21.09
CA ALA A 164 -31.54 22.48 -20.53
C ALA A 164 -31.73 23.95 -20.13
N GLU A 165 -32.44 24.72 -20.95
CA GLU A 165 -32.78 26.12 -20.62
C GLU A 165 -33.76 26.19 -19.46
N THR A 166 -34.70 25.27 -19.36
CA THR A 166 -35.65 25.19 -18.23
C THR A 166 -34.87 24.81 -16.93
N ALA A 167 -33.92 23.89 -17.03
CA ALA A 167 -33.06 23.54 -15.90
C ALA A 167 -32.23 24.73 -15.37
N LYS A 168 -31.61 25.48 -16.29
CA LYS A 168 -30.86 26.71 -15.92
C LYS A 168 -31.71 27.76 -15.21
N LEU A 169 -32.97 27.84 -15.57
CA LEU A 169 -33.89 28.86 -15.02
C LEU A 169 -34.60 28.43 -13.75
N LYS A 170 -34.87 27.14 -13.59
CA LYS A 170 -35.81 26.64 -12.56
C LYS A 170 -35.15 25.70 -11.56
N SER A 171 -34.07 24.97 -11.93
CA SER A 171 -33.44 24.03 -11.00
C SER A 171 -32.72 24.75 -9.87
N THR A 172 -32.79 24.16 -8.68
CA THR A 172 -32.24 24.77 -7.45
C THR A 172 -30.91 24.17 -7.04
N ASP A 173 -30.37 23.24 -7.83
CA ASP A 173 -29.12 22.53 -7.53
C ASP A 173 -27.93 22.97 -8.41
N GLY A 174 -26.75 22.37 -8.16
CA GLY A 174 -25.52 22.69 -8.87
C GLY A 174 -25.50 22.24 -10.35
N ALA A 175 -26.36 21.29 -10.76
CA ALA A 175 -26.43 20.83 -12.13
C ALA A 175 -27.17 21.83 -13.03
N ALA A 176 -27.92 22.78 -12.44
CA ALA A 176 -28.69 23.81 -13.17
C ALA A 176 -27.84 24.54 -14.21
N ALA A 177 -26.63 24.96 -13.85
CA ALA A 177 -25.73 25.71 -14.74
C ALA A 177 -25.33 24.89 -16.00
N GLY A 178 -25.25 23.56 -15.87
CA GLY A 178 -25.00 22.60 -16.96
C GLY A 178 -26.27 22.15 -17.69
N GLY A 179 -27.43 22.81 -17.47
CA GLY A 179 -28.69 22.37 -18.07
C GLY A 179 -29.29 21.12 -17.41
N GLY A 180 -28.90 20.86 -16.16
CA GLY A 180 -29.34 19.69 -15.38
C GLY A 180 -28.58 18.40 -15.67
N ASP A 181 -27.52 18.42 -16.48
CA ASP A 181 -26.76 17.22 -16.86
C ASP A 181 -26.07 16.58 -15.65
N LEU A 182 -26.30 15.26 -15.51
CA LEU A 182 -25.69 14.43 -14.45
C LEU A 182 -24.58 13.52 -14.98
N GLY A 183 -24.37 13.47 -16.30
CA GLY A 183 -23.45 12.54 -16.93
C GLY A 183 -23.88 11.07 -16.77
N TRP A 184 -22.88 10.16 -16.90
CA TRP A 184 -23.12 8.73 -16.74
C TRP A 184 -23.05 8.31 -15.27
N PHE A 185 -24.02 7.54 -14.82
CA PHE A 185 -24.09 7.03 -13.45
C PHE A 185 -24.73 5.65 -13.38
N SER A 186 -24.45 4.92 -12.30
CA SER A 186 -25.15 3.69 -11.93
C SER A 186 -26.36 4.01 -11.03
N LEU A 187 -27.40 3.17 -11.05
CA LEU A 187 -28.57 3.39 -10.19
C LEU A 187 -28.21 3.38 -8.70
N GLN A 188 -27.18 2.63 -8.33
CA GLN A 188 -26.74 2.52 -6.93
C GLN A 188 -26.12 3.81 -6.38
N SER A 189 -25.64 4.70 -7.24
CA SER A 189 -25.10 6.00 -6.85
C SER A 189 -26.18 7.07 -6.61
N MET A 190 -27.44 6.75 -6.94
CA MET A 190 -28.58 7.65 -6.81
C MET A 190 -29.49 7.27 -5.63
N VAL A 191 -30.20 8.24 -5.10
CA VAL A 191 -31.25 7.96 -4.10
C VAL A 191 -32.32 7.09 -4.73
N LYS A 192 -32.87 6.17 -3.94
CA LYS A 192 -33.73 5.10 -4.45
C LYS A 192 -34.92 5.57 -5.30
N PRO A 193 -35.71 6.61 -4.89
CA PRO A 193 -36.85 7.04 -5.73
C PRO A 193 -36.42 7.56 -7.12
N PHE A 194 -35.26 8.24 -7.18
CA PHE A 194 -34.72 8.73 -8.44
C PHE A 194 -34.23 7.56 -9.32
N GLY A 195 -33.46 6.64 -8.73
CA GLY A 195 -32.97 5.44 -9.41
C GLY A 195 -34.09 4.55 -9.94
N ASP A 196 -35.15 4.32 -9.14
CA ASP A 196 -36.32 3.53 -9.55
C ASP A 196 -37.04 4.18 -10.74
N ALA A 197 -37.16 5.51 -10.76
CA ALA A 197 -37.75 6.24 -11.87
C ALA A 197 -36.94 6.07 -13.16
N VAL A 198 -35.61 6.29 -13.06
CA VAL A 198 -34.69 6.16 -14.20
C VAL A 198 -34.67 4.72 -14.74
N ALA A 199 -34.74 3.71 -13.89
CA ALA A 199 -34.75 2.30 -14.30
C ALA A 199 -35.93 1.94 -15.17
N ALA A 200 -37.06 2.62 -15.02
CA ALA A 200 -38.30 2.41 -15.78
C ALA A 200 -38.34 3.19 -17.10
N MET A 201 -37.39 4.13 -17.33
CA MET A 201 -37.40 5.02 -18.51
C MET A 201 -36.69 4.40 -19.70
N LYS A 202 -37.03 4.94 -20.87
CA LYS A 202 -36.33 4.72 -22.15
C LYS A 202 -35.62 6.01 -22.56
N PRO A 203 -34.49 5.93 -23.29
CA PRO A 203 -33.86 7.11 -23.84
C PRO A 203 -34.84 8.02 -24.57
N GLY A 204 -34.82 9.30 -24.20
CA GLY A 204 -35.74 10.32 -24.67
C GLY A 204 -36.92 10.63 -23.73
N ASP A 205 -37.22 9.75 -22.78
CA ASP A 205 -38.34 9.98 -21.85
C ASP A 205 -38.04 11.14 -20.89
N VAL A 206 -39.12 11.87 -20.56
CA VAL A 206 -39.14 12.91 -19.51
C VAL A 206 -40.22 12.57 -18.52
N VAL A 207 -39.82 12.20 -17.30
CA VAL A 207 -40.72 11.78 -16.22
C VAL A 207 -40.63 12.68 -15.01
N GLY A 208 -41.69 12.67 -14.23
CA GLY A 208 -41.82 13.43 -13.00
C GLY A 208 -43.26 13.98 -12.84
N PRO A 209 -43.57 14.56 -11.67
CA PRO A 209 -42.70 14.80 -10.48
C PRO A 209 -42.26 13.51 -9.75
N VAL A 210 -40.98 13.42 -9.40
CA VAL A 210 -40.42 12.36 -8.55
C VAL A 210 -39.95 12.97 -7.25
N GLN A 211 -40.50 12.53 -6.12
CA GLN A 211 -40.13 13.05 -4.80
C GLN A 211 -38.89 12.31 -4.26
N THR A 212 -37.94 13.09 -3.75
CA THR A 212 -36.80 12.61 -2.95
C THR A 212 -36.63 13.45 -1.70
N GLU A 213 -35.66 13.12 -0.88
CA GLU A 213 -35.27 13.95 0.29
C GLU A 213 -34.70 15.34 -0.09
N TYR A 214 -34.25 15.51 -1.34
CA TYR A 214 -33.70 16.76 -1.87
C TYR A 214 -34.75 17.68 -2.50
N GLY A 215 -35.93 17.19 -2.79
CA GLY A 215 -37.00 17.93 -3.45
C GLY A 215 -37.75 17.12 -4.49
N TRP A 216 -38.35 17.83 -5.43
CA TRP A 216 -39.14 17.27 -6.51
C TRP A 216 -38.41 17.36 -7.84
N HIS A 217 -38.23 16.21 -8.52
CA HIS A 217 -37.44 16.10 -9.72
C HIS A 217 -38.30 15.90 -10.97
N ILE A 218 -37.89 16.56 -12.06
CA ILE A 218 -38.24 16.17 -13.41
C ILE A 218 -37.00 15.58 -14.04
N ILE A 219 -37.06 14.37 -14.56
CA ILE A 219 -35.89 13.60 -15.02
C ILE A 219 -36.05 13.36 -16.53
N LYS A 220 -35.01 13.65 -17.30
CA LYS A 220 -34.88 13.30 -18.69
C LYS A 220 -33.81 12.24 -18.85
N LEU A 221 -34.17 11.04 -19.33
CA LEU A 221 -33.16 10.05 -19.69
C LEU A 221 -32.60 10.36 -21.08
N ILE A 222 -31.31 10.59 -21.17
CA ILE A 222 -30.59 10.90 -22.40
C ILE A 222 -30.20 9.60 -23.10
N ASP A 223 -29.57 8.69 -22.39
CA ASP A 223 -29.11 7.40 -22.93
C ASP A 223 -28.91 6.37 -21.81
N SER A 224 -28.75 5.10 -22.19
CA SER A 224 -28.36 4.02 -21.29
C SER A 224 -27.49 3.00 -22.02
N ARG A 225 -26.46 2.51 -21.33
CA ARG A 225 -25.50 1.51 -21.86
C ARG A 225 -25.28 0.39 -20.89
N LEU A 226 -24.86 -0.76 -21.37
CA LEU A 226 -24.26 -1.79 -20.54
C LEU A 226 -22.80 -1.43 -20.34
N THR A 227 -22.31 -1.53 -19.10
CA THR A 227 -20.87 -1.42 -18.84
C THR A 227 -20.19 -2.67 -19.34
N GLU A 228 -19.14 -2.49 -20.13
CA GLU A 228 -18.23 -3.59 -20.41
C GLU A 228 -17.31 -3.79 -19.21
N ALA A 229 -16.90 -5.03 -18.96
CA ALA A 229 -15.85 -5.28 -17.97
C ALA A 229 -14.58 -4.50 -18.38
N PRO A 230 -13.85 -3.89 -17.42
CA PRO A 230 -12.60 -3.23 -17.75
C PRO A 230 -11.61 -4.23 -18.33
N SER A 231 -10.66 -3.81 -19.15
CA SER A 231 -9.63 -4.73 -19.64
C SER A 231 -8.76 -5.23 -18.48
N ILE A 232 -8.20 -6.41 -18.63
CA ILE A 232 -7.28 -6.97 -17.59
C ILE A 232 -6.09 -6.06 -17.36
N GLU A 233 -5.63 -5.35 -18.38
CA GLU A 233 -4.54 -4.39 -18.31
C GLU A 233 -4.89 -3.18 -17.45
N ASP A 234 -6.11 -2.68 -17.55
CA ASP A 234 -6.58 -1.52 -16.77
C ASP A 234 -6.66 -1.81 -15.27
N VAL A 235 -6.96 -3.07 -14.90
CA VAL A 235 -7.13 -3.50 -13.51
C VAL A 235 -6.00 -4.38 -12.99
N ARG A 236 -4.97 -4.65 -13.81
CA ARG A 236 -3.85 -5.53 -13.46
C ARG A 236 -3.20 -5.15 -12.13
N ALA A 237 -2.88 -3.88 -11.93
CA ALA A 237 -2.22 -3.41 -10.71
C ALA A 237 -3.06 -3.65 -9.46
N GLU A 238 -4.39 -3.48 -9.57
CA GLU A 238 -5.34 -3.77 -8.49
C GLU A 238 -5.36 -5.28 -8.19
N LEU A 239 -5.53 -6.12 -9.21
CA LEU A 239 -5.56 -7.57 -9.07
C LEU A 239 -4.28 -8.13 -8.46
N GLU A 240 -3.12 -7.64 -8.89
CA GLU A 240 -1.84 -8.00 -8.30
C GLU A 240 -1.71 -7.57 -6.84
N GLY A 241 -2.26 -6.38 -6.49
CA GLY A 241 -2.35 -5.90 -5.11
C GLY A 241 -3.20 -6.83 -4.23
N ASP A 242 -4.38 -7.19 -4.71
CA ASP A 242 -5.30 -8.10 -4.03
C ASP A 242 -4.68 -9.50 -3.83
N LEU A 243 -4.00 -10.03 -4.85
CA LEU A 243 -3.31 -11.33 -4.76
C LEU A 243 -2.20 -11.31 -3.72
N ARG A 244 -1.38 -10.24 -3.67
CA ARG A 244 -0.33 -10.09 -2.65
C ARG A 244 -0.92 -9.99 -1.25
N ALA A 245 -1.95 -9.17 -1.06
CA ALA A 245 -2.60 -8.99 0.23
C ALA A 245 -3.23 -10.29 0.73
N SER A 246 -3.99 -10.98 -0.11
CA SER A 246 -4.63 -12.26 0.22
C SER A 246 -3.61 -13.35 0.56
N ALA A 247 -2.51 -13.44 -0.18
CA ALA A 247 -1.46 -14.42 0.08
C ALA A 247 -0.75 -14.15 1.41
N VAL A 248 -0.48 -12.88 1.72
CA VAL A 248 0.12 -12.46 3.01
C VAL A 248 -0.82 -12.79 4.16
N GLU A 249 -2.10 -12.44 4.05
CA GLU A 249 -3.10 -12.73 5.08
C GLU A 249 -3.24 -14.26 5.30
N SER A 250 -3.37 -15.02 4.24
CA SER A 250 -3.44 -16.48 4.29
C SER A 250 -2.19 -17.07 4.96
N ARG A 251 -1.00 -16.55 4.62
CA ARG A 251 0.26 -17.01 5.21
C ARG A 251 0.31 -16.75 6.71
N VAL A 252 -0.11 -15.56 7.16
CA VAL A 252 -0.17 -15.22 8.59
C VAL A 252 -1.12 -16.16 9.32
N ASN A 253 -2.34 -16.33 8.79
CA ASN A 253 -3.36 -17.18 9.39
C ASN A 253 -2.87 -18.64 9.50
N ASP A 254 -2.27 -19.18 8.45
CA ASP A 254 -1.72 -20.54 8.41
C ASP A 254 -0.61 -20.75 9.44
N VAL A 255 0.31 -19.81 9.55
CA VAL A 255 1.44 -19.92 10.48
C VAL A 255 0.94 -19.83 11.92
N VAL A 256 0.04 -18.89 12.21
CA VAL A 256 -0.53 -18.70 13.55
C VAL A 256 -1.40 -19.89 13.97
N ALA A 257 -2.21 -20.44 13.04
CA ALA A 257 -3.05 -21.62 13.33
C ALA A 257 -2.22 -22.88 13.66
N LYS A 258 -1.02 -23.00 13.11
CA LYS A 258 -0.10 -24.12 13.36
C LYS A 258 0.80 -23.90 14.59
N ALA A 259 0.84 -22.69 15.12
CA ALA A 259 1.65 -22.36 16.28
C ALA A 259 0.97 -22.79 17.60
N ASN A 260 1.77 -23.24 18.56
CA ASN A 260 1.27 -23.45 19.92
C ASN A 260 1.23 -22.10 20.65
N VAL A 261 0.07 -21.44 20.66
CA VAL A 261 -0.12 -20.11 21.25
C VAL A 261 -0.77 -20.26 22.63
N GLN A 262 -0.06 -19.83 23.68
CA GLN A 262 -0.60 -19.71 25.03
C GLN A 262 -0.62 -18.23 25.43
N LYS A 263 -1.78 -17.69 25.76
CA LYS A 263 -1.98 -16.32 26.21
C LYS A 263 -2.11 -16.28 27.73
N GLN A 264 -1.39 -15.41 28.40
CA GLN A 264 -1.44 -15.19 29.84
C GLN A 264 -1.80 -13.72 30.10
N THR A 265 -3.04 -13.36 29.79
CA THR A 265 -3.52 -11.96 29.84
C THR A 265 -4.64 -11.75 30.86
N ASP A 266 -5.09 -12.81 31.55
CA ASP A 266 -6.18 -12.72 32.48
C ASP A 266 -5.81 -11.88 33.71
N GLY A 267 -6.64 -10.88 34.00
CA GLY A 267 -6.44 -9.95 35.12
C GLY A 267 -5.37 -8.88 34.89
N ILE A 268 -4.81 -8.78 33.70
CA ILE A 268 -3.84 -7.71 33.36
C ILE A 268 -4.60 -6.48 32.86
N ASP A 269 -4.37 -5.32 33.51
CA ASP A 269 -4.84 -4.04 32.98
C ASP A 269 -4.01 -3.66 31.74
N PRO A 270 -4.64 -3.50 30.55
CA PRO A 270 -3.94 -3.07 29.33
C PRO A 270 -3.19 -1.75 29.46
N ALA A 271 -3.59 -0.88 30.39
CA ALA A 271 -2.92 0.40 30.66
C ALA A 271 -1.46 0.21 31.12
N ILE A 272 -1.08 -0.98 31.60
CA ILE A 272 0.28 -1.33 32.01
C ILE A 272 1.31 -1.05 30.90
N LEU A 273 0.95 -1.11 29.64
CA LEU A 273 1.85 -0.79 28.53
C LEU A 273 2.31 0.67 28.50
N LYS A 274 1.64 1.56 29.23
CA LYS A 274 2.02 2.98 29.39
C LYS A 274 3.04 3.20 30.51
N ASP A 275 3.26 2.19 31.34
CA ASP A 275 4.22 2.27 32.43
C ASP A 275 5.65 2.13 31.90
N THR A 276 6.36 3.24 31.80
CA THR A 276 7.75 3.28 31.31
C THR A 276 8.75 2.59 32.22
N THR A 277 8.38 2.27 33.47
CA THR A 277 9.28 1.62 34.44
C THR A 277 9.41 0.11 34.23
N ILE A 278 8.52 -0.52 33.47
CA ILE A 278 8.53 -1.97 33.18
C ILE A 278 9.86 -2.45 32.58
N LEU A 279 10.49 -1.62 31.78
CA LEU A 279 11.75 -1.96 31.09
C LEU A 279 12.99 -1.58 31.92
N GLY A 280 12.82 -1.05 33.14
CA GLY A 280 13.88 -0.55 33.99
C GLY A 280 14.49 0.73 33.40
N ASN A 281 14.41 1.82 34.11
CA ASN A 281 15.20 3.01 33.80
C ASN A 281 16.60 2.83 34.41
#